data_1cee8496a5035794014bb88681c1c9cb
#
_entry.id   1cee8496a5035794014bb88681c1c9cb
#
_cell.length_a   1.000
_cell.length_b   1.000
_cell.length_c   1.000
_cell.angle_alpha   90.00
_cell.angle_beta   90.00
_cell.angle_gamma   90.00
#
_symmetry.space_group_name_H-M   'P 1'
#
loop_
_entity.id
_entity.type
_entity.pdbx_description
1 polymer ?
#
loop_
_entity_poly.entity_id
_entity_poly.type
_entity_poly.pdbx_seq_one_letter_code
_entity_poly.pdbx_strand_id
1 'polypeptide(L)'
;MRWMLLWLAMGAGLSPACAVADGYERLDRFFEKVTTFKASFIQVVLDENLLALEETSGLLWIARPGRFRWDYESVHGQSIVADGEVLWLYDVELEQVTRRAQESAIGQTPAVLLSGGQQYRKDYNVTILGRQGAVYWISLVPKLSDGSFAEIQLGFEGETLRLIQLLDELNQITRVTLANVVENEPIPDSVFRFIPPTGVDVISDVE
;
A
#
# COMPACT_ATOMS: atom_id res chain seq x y z
N MET A 1 -15.78 30.09 -57.57
CA MET A 1 -15.28 30.68 -56.30
C MET A 1 -15.70 29.75 -55.19
N ARG A 2 -14.83 28.81 -54.77
CA ARG A 2 -15.12 27.79 -53.74
C ARG A 2 -14.33 28.17 -52.48
N TRP A 3 -15.00 28.52 -51.39
CA TRP A 3 -14.39 28.77 -50.08
C TRP A 3 -14.19 27.45 -49.36
N MET A 4 -12.95 27.12 -49.12
CA MET A 4 -12.50 26.00 -48.31
C MET A 4 -12.38 26.49 -46.85
N LEU A 5 -13.32 26.10 -45.96
CA LEU A 5 -13.26 26.30 -44.54
C LEU A 5 -12.31 25.26 -43.94
N LEU A 6 -11.13 25.71 -43.50
CA LEU A 6 -10.21 24.92 -42.66
C LEU A 6 -10.76 24.86 -41.26
N TRP A 7 -11.16 23.69 -40.81
CA TRP A 7 -11.41 23.40 -39.39
C TRP A 7 -10.04 23.10 -38.70
N LEU A 8 -9.59 24.04 -37.88
CA LEU A 8 -8.46 23.81 -36.97
C LEU A 8 -9.00 23.00 -35.78
N ALA A 9 -8.71 21.70 -35.73
CA ALA A 9 -8.93 20.87 -34.56
C ALA A 9 -7.89 21.24 -33.51
N MET A 10 -8.31 22.04 -32.51
CA MET A 10 -7.51 22.41 -31.35
C MET A 10 -7.52 21.21 -30.38
N GLY A 11 -6.55 20.33 -30.55
CA GLY A 11 -6.28 19.24 -29.58
C GLY A 11 -5.81 19.85 -28.28
N ALA A 12 -6.68 19.88 -27.26
CA ALA A 12 -6.30 20.20 -25.89
C ALA A 12 -5.45 19.08 -25.32
N GLY A 13 -4.16 19.07 -25.62
CA GLY A 13 -3.18 18.25 -24.91
C GLY A 13 -3.04 18.80 -23.50
N LEU A 14 -3.42 18.01 -22.48
CA LEU A 14 -3.11 18.32 -21.09
C LEU A 14 -1.59 18.51 -20.96
N SER A 15 -1.17 19.66 -20.46
CA SER A 15 0.25 19.94 -20.21
C SER A 15 0.81 18.96 -19.19
N PRO A 16 2.05 18.44 -19.36
CA PRO A 16 2.66 17.50 -18.41
C PRO A 16 2.73 18.05 -16.97
N ALA A 17 2.82 19.36 -16.78
CA ALA A 17 2.78 19.99 -15.47
C ALA A 17 1.44 19.79 -14.73
N CYS A 18 0.32 19.72 -15.44
CA CYS A 18 -1.00 19.50 -14.85
C CYS A 18 -1.14 18.06 -14.35
N ALA A 19 -0.57 17.09 -15.08
CA ALA A 19 -0.59 15.68 -14.69
C ALA A 19 0.26 15.42 -13.43
N VAL A 20 1.40 16.10 -13.29
CA VAL A 20 2.27 15.97 -12.10
C VAL A 20 1.57 16.55 -10.87
N ALA A 21 0.92 17.72 -10.98
CA ALA A 21 0.16 18.30 -9.87
C ALA A 21 -0.98 17.38 -9.40
N ASP A 22 -1.74 16.80 -10.32
CA ASP A 22 -2.82 15.84 -10.04
C ASP A 22 -2.33 14.60 -9.26
N GLY A 23 -1.11 14.11 -9.56
CA GLY A 23 -0.51 12.99 -8.83
C GLY A 23 -0.19 13.30 -7.38
N TYR A 24 0.42 14.44 -7.10
CA TYR A 24 0.69 14.86 -5.73
C TYR A 24 -0.58 15.14 -4.94
N GLU A 25 -1.61 15.73 -5.55
CA GLU A 25 -2.90 15.95 -4.91
C GLU A 25 -3.56 14.64 -4.46
N ARG A 26 -3.45 13.57 -5.25
CA ARG A 26 -3.97 12.24 -4.89
C ARG A 26 -3.25 11.65 -3.70
N LEU A 27 -1.91 11.73 -3.68
CA LEU A 27 -1.12 11.27 -2.53
C LEU A 27 -1.45 12.07 -1.27
N ASP A 28 -1.48 13.40 -1.37
CA ASP A 28 -1.78 14.26 -0.24
C ASP A 28 -3.20 13.99 0.27
N ARG A 29 -4.18 13.85 -0.63
CA ARG A 29 -5.54 13.44 -0.23
C ARG A 29 -5.51 12.11 0.53
N PHE A 30 -4.84 11.10 0.00
CA PHE A 30 -4.79 9.77 0.63
C PHE A 30 -4.09 9.82 1.99
N PHE A 31 -2.93 10.44 2.08
CA PHE A 31 -2.14 10.46 3.32
C PHE A 31 -2.62 11.47 4.37
N GLU A 32 -3.28 12.56 3.97
CA GLU A 32 -3.71 13.62 4.87
C GLU A 32 -5.19 13.56 5.25
N LYS A 33 -6.06 13.18 4.29
CA LYS A 33 -7.52 13.26 4.48
C LYS A 33 -8.18 11.92 4.73
N VAL A 34 -7.54 10.81 4.36
CA VAL A 34 -8.03 9.47 4.68
C VAL A 34 -7.47 9.07 6.05
N THR A 35 -8.25 9.22 7.11
CA THR A 35 -7.83 8.88 8.49
C THR A 35 -8.03 7.42 8.82
N THR A 36 -9.05 6.79 8.24
CA THR A 36 -9.30 5.35 8.34
C THR A 36 -9.55 4.77 6.96
N PHE A 37 -9.12 3.53 6.77
CA PHE A 37 -9.24 2.81 5.50
C PHE A 37 -9.50 1.33 5.79
N LYS A 38 -10.48 0.76 5.11
CA LYS A 38 -10.80 -0.67 5.17
C LYS A 38 -10.97 -1.18 3.75
N ALA A 39 -10.43 -2.37 3.47
CA ALA A 39 -10.60 -3.05 2.19
C ALA A 39 -10.50 -4.57 2.36
N SER A 40 -11.10 -5.32 1.46
CA SER A 40 -10.67 -6.67 1.14
C SER A 40 -9.56 -6.60 0.08
N PHE A 41 -8.67 -7.59 0.05
CA PHE A 41 -7.61 -7.63 -0.95
C PHE A 41 -7.45 -9.02 -1.56
N ILE A 42 -6.91 -9.05 -2.77
CA ILE A 42 -6.28 -10.20 -3.41
C ILE A 42 -4.83 -9.80 -3.68
N GLN A 43 -3.90 -10.63 -3.21
CA GLN A 43 -2.47 -10.48 -3.44
C GLN A 43 -2.00 -11.60 -4.36
N VAL A 44 -1.23 -11.23 -5.38
CA VAL A 44 -0.57 -12.17 -6.30
C VAL A 44 0.91 -11.87 -6.32
N VAL A 45 1.72 -12.90 -6.06
CA VAL A 45 3.17 -12.86 -6.22
C VAL A 45 3.51 -13.36 -7.62
N LEU A 46 4.26 -12.56 -8.38
CA LEU A 46 4.65 -12.85 -9.76
C LEU A 46 6.16 -12.99 -9.85
N ASP A 47 6.62 -13.95 -10.65
CA ASP A 47 8.05 -14.05 -11.00
C ASP A 47 8.46 -13.00 -12.05
N GLU A 48 9.73 -13.02 -12.44
CA GLU A 48 10.31 -12.15 -13.47
C GLU A 48 9.64 -12.28 -14.86
N ASN A 49 8.96 -13.40 -15.13
CA ASN A 49 8.21 -13.67 -16.37
C ASN A 49 6.72 -13.33 -16.25
N LEU A 50 6.31 -12.70 -15.14
CA LEU A 50 4.92 -12.37 -14.78
C LEU A 50 4.03 -13.61 -14.62
N LEU A 51 4.60 -14.77 -14.27
CA LEU A 51 3.85 -15.96 -13.91
C LEU A 51 3.47 -15.90 -12.43
N ALA A 52 2.22 -16.20 -12.11
CA ALA A 52 1.75 -16.23 -10.73
C ALA A 52 2.38 -17.42 -9.99
N LEU A 53 3.10 -17.10 -8.92
CA LEU A 53 3.70 -18.08 -7.99
C LEU A 53 2.75 -18.40 -6.86
N GLU A 54 2.06 -17.38 -6.34
CA GLU A 54 1.17 -17.49 -5.19
C GLU A 54 0.03 -16.49 -5.32
N GLU A 55 -1.16 -16.89 -4.85
CA GLU A 55 -2.32 -16.01 -4.70
C GLU A 55 -2.90 -16.18 -3.30
N THR A 56 -3.10 -15.07 -2.61
CA THR A 56 -3.71 -15.01 -1.28
C THR A 56 -4.74 -13.89 -1.23
N SER A 57 -5.68 -13.97 -0.28
CA SER A 57 -6.68 -12.94 -0.05
C SER A 57 -6.75 -12.57 1.43
N GLY A 58 -7.48 -11.50 1.73
CA GLY A 58 -7.65 -11.11 3.13
C GLY A 58 -8.30 -9.75 3.32
N LEU A 59 -8.13 -9.23 4.53
CA LEU A 59 -8.71 -7.96 4.96
C LEU A 59 -7.62 -7.02 5.46
N LEU A 60 -7.75 -5.74 5.12
CA LEU A 60 -6.87 -4.66 5.53
C LEU A 60 -7.68 -3.59 6.26
N TRP A 61 -7.18 -3.18 7.42
CA TRP A 61 -7.67 -2.02 8.17
C TRP A 61 -6.50 -1.10 8.46
N ILE A 62 -6.70 0.20 8.30
CA ILE A 62 -5.76 1.25 8.66
C ILE A 62 -6.50 2.31 9.48
N ALA A 63 -5.87 2.77 10.56
CA ALA A 63 -6.29 3.94 11.31
C ALA A 63 -5.05 4.79 11.62
N ARG A 64 -4.95 5.95 10.96
CA ARG A 64 -3.80 6.85 11.12
C ARG A 64 -3.87 7.63 12.44
N PRO A 65 -2.73 7.92 13.05
CA PRO A 65 -1.39 7.54 12.63
C PRO A 65 -1.01 6.13 13.09
N GLY A 66 -0.26 5.40 12.23
CA GLY A 66 0.55 4.25 12.58
C GLY A 66 -0.18 2.93 12.89
N ARG A 67 -1.50 2.91 12.97
CA ARG A 67 -2.24 1.69 13.29
C ARG A 67 -2.73 0.99 12.04
N PHE A 68 -2.50 -0.32 11.97
CA PHE A 68 -3.05 -1.14 10.90
C PHE A 68 -3.22 -2.60 11.33
N ARG A 69 -4.05 -3.32 10.60
CA ARG A 69 -4.21 -4.76 10.66
C ARG A 69 -4.33 -5.31 9.25
N TRP A 70 -3.55 -6.33 8.96
CA TRP A 70 -3.52 -7.04 7.68
C TRP A 70 -3.64 -8.52 7.94
N ASP A 71 -4.84 -9.07 7.71
CA ASP A 71 -5.14 -10.48 7.95
C ASP A 71 -5.23 -11.22 6.61
N TYR A 72 -4.43 -12.27 6.47
CA TYR A 72 -4.50 -13.19 5.33
C TYR A 72 -5.48 -14.31 5.61
N GLU A 73 -6.43 -14.53 4.70
CA GLU A 73 -7.42 -15.60 4.74
C GLU A 73 -6.86 -16.85 4.07
N SER A 74 -6.03 -17.60 4.77
CA SER A 74 -5.52 -18.90 4.31
C SER A 74 -5.52 -19.91 5.46
N VAL A 75 -5.40 -21.20 5.12
CA VAL A 75 -5.26 -22.27 6.13
C VAL A 75 -4.00 -22.08 6.99
N HIS A 76 -2.98 -21.42 6.41
CA HIS A 76 -1.72 -21.02 7.03
C HIS A 76 -1.74 -19.52 7.39
N GLY A 77 -2.90 -19.01 7.83
CA GLY A 77 -3.19 -17.59 7.98
C GLY A 77 -2.10 -16.82 8.69
N GLN A 78 -1.76 -15.65 8.16
CA GLN A 78 -0.85 -14.72 8.78
C GLN A 78 -1.63 -13.45 9.19
N SER A 79 -1.29 -12.89 10.35
CA SER A 79 -1.80 -11.59 10.76
C SER A 79 -0.64 -10.65 11.06
N ILE A 80 -0.70 -9.45 10.48
CA ILE A 80 0.23 -8.37 10.77
C ILE A 80 -0.57 -7.24 11.42
N VAL A 81 -0.26 -6.94 12.68
CA VAL A 81 -1.01 -5.95 13.47
C VAL A 81 -0.06 -4.92 14.06
N ALA A 82 -0.34 -3.64 13.85
CA ALA A 82 0.38 -2.54 14.46
C ALA A 82 -0.59 -1.66 15.27
N ASP A 83 -0.20 -1.35 16.50
CA ASP A 83 -0.99 -0.52 17.42
C ASP A 83 -0.55 0.94 17.47
N GLY A 84 0.50 1.29 16.73
CA GLY A 84 1.16 2.60 16.69
C GLY A 84 2.54 2.62 17.35
N GLU A 85 2.89 1.62 18.14
CA GLU A 85 4.18 1.48 18.82
C GLU A 85 4.85 0.14 18.48
N VAL A 86 4.06 -0.92 18.48
CA VAL A 86 4.50 -2.31 18.31
C VAL A 86 3.90 -2.90 17.06
N LEU A 87 4.73 -3.64 16.33
CA LEU A 87 4.34 -4.49 15.22
C LEU A 87 4.36 -5.95 15.69
N TRP A 88 3.24 -6.62 15.48
CA TRP A 88 3.02 -8.02 15.73
C TRP A 88 2.88 -8.75 14.40
N LEU A 89 3.70 -9.78 14.17
CA LEU A 89 3.56 -10.72 13.06
C LEU A 89 3.22 -12.07 13.65
N TYR A 90 2.03 -12.55 13.37
CA TYR A 90 1.57 -13.86 13.80
C TYR A 90 1.50 -14.79 12.60
N ASP A 91 2.26 -15.86 12.68
CA ASP A 91 2.20 -16.99 11.76
C ASP A 91 1.44 -18.12 12.41
N VAL A 92 0.28 -18.48 11.86
CA VAL A 92 -0.60 -19.49 12.42
C VAL A 92 -0.02 -20.89 12.23
N GLU A 93 0.63 -21.15 11.09
CA GLU A 93 1.21 -22.46 10.77
C GLU A 93 2.40 -22.78 11.68
N LEU A 94 3.25 -21.80 11.94
CA LEU A 94 4.41 -21.96 12.81
C LEU A 94 4.07 -21.83 14.30
N GLU A 95 2.83 -21.47 14.63
CA GLU A 95 2.41 -21.14 16.01
C GLU A 95 3.36 -20.11 16.66
N GLN A 96 3.82 -19.12 15.87
CA GLN A 96 4.84 -18.18 16.26
C GLN A 96 4.37 -16.73 16.12
N VAL A 97 4.70 -15.91 17.11
CA VAL A 97 4.49 -14.46 17.08
C VAL A 97 5.84 -13.77 17.15
N THR A 98 6.12 -12.90 16.20
CA THR A 98 7.25 -11.96 16.27
C THR A 98 6.74 -10.59 16.72
N ARG A 99 7.35 -10.04 17.77
CA ARG A 99 7.09 -8.70 18.29
C ARG A 99 8.30 -7.81 18.04
N ARG A 100 8.10 -6.66 17.41
CA ARG A 100 9.16 -5.68 17.19
C ARG A 100 8.67 -4.24 17.31
N ALA A 101 9.59 -3.29 17.50
CA ALA A 101 9.23 -1.87 17.43
C ALA A 101 8.75 -1.53 16.01
N GLN A 102 7.65 -0.79 15.89
CA GLN A 102 7.09 -0.46 14.57
C GLN A 102 8.04 0.40 13.74
N GLU A 103 8.83 1.26 14.36
CA GLU A 103 9.83 2.09 13.70
C GLU A 103 10.89 1.27 12.94
N SER A 104 11.25 0.08 13.45
CA SER A 104 12.22 -0.82 12.81
C SER A 104 11.65 -1.57 11.60
N ALA A 105 10.34 -1.47 11.36
CA ALA A 105 9.66 -2.15 10.26
C ALA A 105 9.39 -1.23 9.04
N ILE A 106 9.91 -0.01 9.05
CA ILE A 106 9.81 0.92 7.92
C ILE A 106 10.51 0.27 6.71
N GLY A 107 9.80 0.19 5.57
CA GLY A 107 10.30 -0.48 4.36
C GLY A 107 10.11 -2.00 4.30
N GLN A 108 9.69 -2.66 5.38
CA GLN A 108 9.48 -4.11 5.40
C GLN A 108 8.07 -4.54 4.99
N THR A 109 7.08 -3.66 5.12
CA THR A 109 5.70 -3.94 4.72
C THR A 109 5.02 -2.67 4.18
N PRO A 110 4.23 -2.77 3.09
CA PRO A 110 3.51 -1.62 2.55
C PRO A 110 2.51 -1.04 3.55
N ALA A 111 2.04 -1.84 4.51
CA ALA A 111 1.10 -1.38 5.52
C ALA A 111 1.69 -0.30 6.44
N VAL A 112 3.00 -0.35 6.74
CA VAL A 112 3.69 0.69 7.52
C VAL A 112 3.67 2.01 6.74
N LEU A 113 4.01 2.01 5.44
CA LEU A 113 3.90 3.20 4.60
C LEU A 113 2.46 3.73 4.60
N LEU A 114 1.49 2.87 4.32
CA LEU A 114 0.09 3.27 4.17
C LEU A 114 -0.51 3.83 5.48
N SER A 115 -0.05 3.38 6.64
CA SER A 115 -0.50 3.88 7.96
C SER A 115 0.24 5.11 8.45
N GLY A 116 1.43 5.44 7.90
CA GLY A 116 2.34 6.47 8.39
C GLY A 116 1.95 7.93 8.12
N GLY A 117 0.95 8.21 7.30
CA GLY A 117 0.53 9.58 6.99
C GLY A 117 1.57 10.38 6.18
N GLN A 118 1.73 11.69 6.47
CA GLN A 118 2.56 12.63 5.69
C GLN A 118 4.07 12.33 5.66
N GLN A 119 4.56 11.42 6.50
CA GLN A 119 5.99 11.11 6.57
C GLN A 119 6.55 10.48 5.29
N TYR A 120 5.67 9.99 4.38
CA TYR A 120 6.10 9.41 3.11
C TYR A 120 7.06 10.32 2.32
N ARG A 121 6.91 11.65 2.38
CA ARG A 121 7.81 12.61 1.70
C ARG A 121 9.22 12.63 2.29
N LYS A 122 9.36 12.31 3.57
CA LYS A 122 10.65 12.24 4.25
C LYS A 122 11.39 10.95 3.88
N ASP A 123 10.68 9.84 3.79
CA ASP A 123 11.26 8.50 3.72
C ASP A 123 11.36 7.98 2.27
N TYR A 124 10.57 8.55 1.33
CA TYR A 124 10.50 8.09 -0.06
C TYR A 124 10.78 9.19 -1.08
N ASN A 125 11.39 8.81 -2.20
CA ASN A 125 11.42 9.61 -3.43
C ASN A 125 10.16 9.29 -4.23
N VAL A 126 9.39 10.32 -4.58
CA VAL A 126 8.11 10.18 -5.28
C VAL A 126 8.28 10.50 -6.76
N THR A 127 7.81 9.63 -7.63
CA THR A 127 7.73 9.83 -9.08
C THR A 127 6.31 9.60 -9.56
N ILE A 128 5.79 10.58 -10.30
CA ILE A 128 4.47 10.47 -10.91
C ILE A 128 4.61 9.73 -12.24
N LEU A 129 4.07 8.51 -12.31
CA LEU A 129 4.09 7.68 -13.52
C LEU A 129 2.94 8.02 -14.48
N GLY A 130 1.89 8.68 -13.96
CA GLY A 130 0.74 9.11 -14.75
C GLY A 130 -0.31 8.03 -14.94
N ARG A 131 -1.21 8.25 -15.92
CA ARG A 131 -2.37 7.41 -16.17
C ARG A 131 -2.05 6.26 -17.12
N GLN A 132 -2.45 5.05 -16.72
CA GLN A 132 -2.46 3.86 -17.57
C GLN A 132 -3.87 3.24 -17.51
N GLY A 133 -4.64 3.39 -18.56
CA GLY A 133 -6.04 3.01 -18.59
C GLY A 133 -6.88 3.81 -17.57
N ALA A 134 -7.59 3.12 -16.69
CA ALA A 134 -8.39 3.73 -15.62
C ALA A 134 -7.55 4.12 -14.40
N VAL A 135 -6.32 3.59 -14.27
CA VAL A 135 -5.48 3.70 -13.07
C VAL A 135 -4.46 4.82 -13.23
N TYR A 136 -4.31 5.62 -12.19
CA TYR A 136 -3.26 6.62 -12.06
C TYR A 136 -2.16 6.10 -11.13
N TRP A 137 -0.94 5.97 -11.66
CA TRP A 137 0.17 5.34 -10.98
C TRP A 137 1.17 6.34 -10.42
N ILE A 138 1.62 6.08 -9.21
CA ILE A 138 2.62 6.86 -8.48
C ILE A 138 3.63 5.90 -7.86
N SER A 139 4.91 6.15 -8.11
CA SER A 139 6.03 5.37 -7.60
C SER A 139 6.62 6.02 -6.35
N LEU A 140 6.95 5.20 -5.36
CA LEU A 140 7.63 5.58 -4.13
C LEU A 140 8.85 4.66 -3.97
N VAL A 141 10.05 5.25 -4.07
CA VAL A 141 11.32 4.55 -3.88
C VAL A 141 11.87 4.94 -2.52
N PRO A 142 12.15 3.99 -1.60
CA PRO A 142 12.75 4.28 -0.31
C PRO A 142 14.07 5.04 -0.47
N LYS A 143 14.33 6.05 0.39
CA LYS A 143 15.60 6.78 0.40
C LYS A 143 16.72 6.01 1.08
N LEU A 144 16.36 5.11 2.00
CA LEU A 144 17.28 4.20 2.67
C LEU A 144 16.98 2.78 2.15
N SER A 145 18.00 2.08 1.71
CA SER A 145 17.90 0.72 1.14
C SER A 145 18.17 -0.33 2.21
N ASP A 146 17.33 -0.33 3.25
CA ASP A 146 17.37 -1.33 4.34
C ASP A 146 16.09 -2.18 4.38
N GLY A 147 15.21 -1.96 3.41
CA GLY A 147 13.90 -2.59 3.32
C GLY A 147 13.83 -3.77 2.35
N SER A 148 12.72 -4.48 2.42
CA SER A 148 12.42 -5.63 1.57
C SER A 148 12.01 -5.25 0.14
N PHE A 149 11.76 -3.95 -0.12
CA PHE A 149 11.23 -3.49 -1.41
C PHE A 149 12.09 -2.38 -2.01
N ALA A 150 12.46 -2.57 -3.27
CA ALA A 150 13.16 -1.57 -4.07
C ALA A 150 12.22 -0.43 -4.51
N GLU A 151 10.94 -0.74 -4.76
CA GLU A 151 9.94 0.22 -5.22
C GLU A 151 8.54 -0.19 -4.76
N ILE A 152 7.73 0.80 -4.38
CA ILE A 152 6.31 0.66 -4.09
C ILE A 152 5.55 1.54 -5.09
N GLN A 153 4.61 0.95 -5.84
CA GLN A 153 3.75 1.71 -6.74
C GLN A 153 2.32 1.69 -6.21
N LEU A 154 1.72 2.88 -6.13
CA LEU A 154 0.34 3.08 -5.74
C LEU A 154 -0.52 3.41 -6.96
N GLY A 155 -1.57 2.63 -7.18
CA GLY A 155 -2.52 2.78 -8.27
C GLY A 155 -3.87 3.29 -7.79
N PHE A 156 -4.29 4.45 -8.29
CA PHE A 156 -5.55 5.10 -7.94
C PHE A 156 -6.56 5.00 -9.08
N GLU A 157 -7.77 4.56 -8.79
CA GLU A 157 -8.94 4.72 -9.65
C GLU A 157 -9.78 5.89 -9.14
N GLY A 158 -9.86 6.95 -9.95
CA GLY A 158 -10.36 8.22 -9.44
C GLY A 158 -9.48 8.73 -8.30
N GLU A 159 -10.07 8.90 -7.12
CA GLU A 159 -9.39 9.35 -5.90
C GLU A 159 -9.08 8.19 -4.94
N THR A 160 -9.54 6.97 -5.24
CA THR A 160 -9.46 5.83 -4.33
C THR A 160 -8.26 4.95 -4.65
N LEU A 161 -7.47 4.58 -3.64
CA LEU A 161 -6.40 3.59 -3.77
C LEU A 161 -7.01 2.21 -4.07
N ARG A 162 -6.61 1.62 -5.20
CA ARG A 162 -7.11 0.31 -5.67
C ARG A 162 -6.03 -0.72 -5.86
N LEU A 163 -4.81 -0.30 -6.13
CA LEU A 163 -3.71 -1.18 -6.45
C LEU A 163 -2.46 -0.78 -5.67
N ILE A 164 -1.75 -1.78 -5.18
CA ILE A 164 -0.41 -1.62 -4.62
C ILE A 164 0.47 -2.62 -5.36
N GLN A 165 1.58 -2.19 -5.90
CA GLN A 165 2.56 -3.07 -6.51
C GLN A 165 3.91 -2.85 -5.83
N LEU A 166 4.52 -3.95 -5.41
CA LEU A 166 5.80 -3.97 -4.74
C LEU A 166 6.80 -4.66 -5.67
N LEU A 167 7.94 -4.05 -5.84
CA LEU A 167 9.09 -4.64 -6.52
C LEU A 167 10.18 -4.88 -5.48
N ASP A 168 10.64 -6.10 -5.34
CA ASP A 168 11.76 -6.42 -4.47
C ASP A 168 13.12 -6.31 -5.21
N GLU A 169 14.23 -6.54 -4.50
CA GLU A 169 15.58 -6.49 -5.07
C GLU A 169 15.86 -7.64 -6.06
N LEU A 170 15.04 -8.68 -6.07
CA LEU A 170 15.14 -9.84 -6.98
C LEU A 170 14.22 -9.69 -8.21
N ASN A 171 13.60 -8.50 -8.40
CA ASN A 171 12.61 -8.23 -9.44
C ASN A 171 11.32 -9.07 -9.33
N GLN A 172 11.04 -9.64 -8.17
CA GLN A 172 9.76 -10.25 -7.91
C GLN A 172 8.71 -9.17 -7.68
N ILE A 173 7.54 -9.34 -8.27
CA ILE A 173 6.45 -8.38 -8.17
C ILE A 173 5.36 -8.96 -7.28
N THR A 174 5.04 -8.25 -6.19
CA THR A 174 3.83 -8.51 -5.41
C THR A 174 2.77 -7.48 -5.78
N ARG A 175 1.64 -7.93 -6.30
CA ARG A 175 0.50 -7.07 -6.65
C ARG A 175 -0.66 -7.32 -5.71
N VAL A 176 -1.13 -6.26 -5.08
CA VAL A 176 -2.30 -6.26 -4.20
C VAL A 176 -3.42 -5.46 -4.87
N THR A 177 -4.55 -6.12 -5.11
CA THR A 177 -5.77 -5.48 -5.62
C THR A 177 -6.75 -5.30 -4.48
N LEU A 178 -7.20 -4.06 -4.27
CA LEU A 178 -8.10 -3.67 -3.18
C LEU A 178 -9.54 -3.57 -3.68
N ALA A 179 -10.44 -4.24 -2.99
CA ALA A 179 -11.88 -4.23 -3.25
C ALA A 179 -12.65 -3.81 -2.00
N ASN A 180 -13.92 -3.43 -2.17
CA ASN A 180 -14.80 -3.03 -1.07
C ASN A 180 -14.19 -1.93 -0.19
N VAL A 181 -13.49 -0.99 -0.81
CA VAL A 181 -12.79 0.09 -0.11
C VAL A 181 -13.79 1.02 0.57
N VAL A 182 -13.55 1.26 1.86
CA VAL A 182 -14.29 2.20 2.70
C VAL A 182 -13.29 3.13 3.37
N GLU A 183 -13.47 4.44 3.17
CA GLU A 183 -12.61 5.50 3.71
C GLU A 183 -13.37 6.31 4.77
N ASN A 184 -12.66 6.71 5.83
CA ASN A 184 -13.12 7.64 6.87
C ASN A 184 -14.34 7.16 7.69
N GLU A 185 -14.62 5.87 7.71
CA GLU A 185 -15.58 5.29 8.66
C GLU A 185 -14.87 4.89 9.96
N PRO A 186 -15.53 5.04 11.12
CA PRO A 186 -14.94 4.63 12.40
C PRO A 186 -14.57 3.15 12.43
N ILE A 187 -13.34 2.84 12.87
CA ILE A 187 -12.88 1.48 13.11
C ILE A 187 -12.65 1.33 14.62
N PRO A 188 -13.24 0.33 15.29
CA PRO A 188 -13.03 0.11 16.73
C PRO A 188 -11.55 -0.11 17.05
N ASP A 189 -11.04 0.46 18.14
CA ASP A 189 -9.64 0.30 18.57
C ASP A 189 -9.26 -1.16 18.85
N SER A 190 -10.23 -2.01 19.19
CA SER A 190 -10.02 -3.44 19.40
C SER A 190 -9.50 -4.17 18.16
N VAL A 191 -9.74 -3.65 16.95
CA VAL A 191 -9.23 -4.21 15.68
C VAL A 191 -7.70 -4.17 15.67
N PHE A 192 -7.09 -3.13 16.25
CA PHE A 192 -5.65 -2.92 16.25
C PHE A 192 -4.94 -3.46 17.49
N ARG A 193 -5.66 -4.21 18.34
CA ARG A 193 -5.06 -4.90 19.49
C ARG A 193 -4.78 -6.35 19.13
N PHE A 194 -3.55 -6.77 19.37
CA PHE A 194 -3.15 -8.16 19.22
C PHE A 194 -2.84 -8.76 20.59
N ILE A 195 -3.42 -9.93 20.86
CA ILE A 195 -3.13 -10.72 22.07
C ILE A 195 -2.64 -12.08 21.57
N PRO A 196 -1.38 -12.45 21.83
CA PRO A 196 -0.86 -13.75 21.44
C PRO A 196 -1.75 -14.88 21.97
N PRO A 197 -2.12 -15.86 21.14
CA PRO A 197 -2.85 -17.04 21.59
C PRO A 197 -2.06 -17.83 22.63
N THR A 198 -2.77 -18.57 23.51
CA THR A 198 -2.12 -19.40 24.53
C THR A 198 -1.33 -20.53 23.88
N GLY A 199 -0.08 -20.69 24.27
CA GLY A 199 0.79 -21.77 23.78
C GLY A 199 1.63 -21.42 22.55
N VAL A 200 1.48 -20.21 22.03
CA VAL A 200 2.26 -19.72 20.88
C VAL A 200 3.60 -19.15 21.36
N ASP A 201 4.68 -19.45 20.63
CA ASP A 201 6.00 -18.88 20.89
C ASP A 201 6.04 -17.39 20.54
N VAL A 202 6.54 -16.56 21.48
CA VAL A 202 6.69 -15.12 21.26
C VAL A 202 8.16 -14.75 21.20
N ILE A 203 8.62 -14.37 20.00
CA ILE A 203 9.96 -13.85 19.76
C ILE A 203 9.91 -12.31 19.84
N SER A 204 10.77 -11.73 20.67
CA SER A 204 10.87 -10.27 20.85
C SER A 204 12.19 -9.78 20.30
N ASP A 205 12.12 -8.90 19.28
CA ASP A 205 13.27 -8.13 18.76
C ASP A 205 13.33 -6.74 19.43
N VAL A 206 12.62 -6.52 20.52
CA VAL A 206 12.61 -5.27 21.29
C VAL A 206 13.50 -5.50 22.51
N GLU A 207 14.68 -4.88 22.51
CA GLU A 207 15.47 -4.63 23.73
C GLU A 207 14.90 -3.46 24.53
#